data_80a056e885d1c18d890872fa8b9bc94a
#
_entry.id   80a056e885d1c18d890872fa8b9bc94a
#
_cell.length_a   1.000
_cell.length_b   1.000
_cell.length_c   1.000
_cell.angle_alpha   90.00
_cell.angle_beta   90.00
_cell.angle_gamma   90.00
#
_symmetry.space_group_name_H-M   'P 1'
#
loop_
_entity.id
_entity.type
_entity.pdbx_description
1 polymer ?
#
loop_
_entity_poly.entity_id
_entity_poly.type
_entity_poly.pdbx_seq_one_letter_code
_entity_poly.pdbx_strand_id
1 'polypeptide(L)'
;VVLEPSSTQLEEVKINAQAAFVQDAQSPVSVQSIGINEIQRNPGGNQDISKVIQSLPGVASGLAFRNDLFIRGGGPNENRFFLDGIEIPAINHFATQGASGGPVGMINVNLIRDVDFYTSAFQAQRGNTLSSVMEINLKDGRTDRTGGLFQVGASEVGLFLEGPLSKKT
;
A
#
# COMPACT_ATOMS: atom_id res chain seq x y z
N VAL A 1 20.70 -53.55 28.23
CA VAL A 1 20.57 -52.57 27.14
C VAL A 1 20.31 -51.21 27.83
N VAL A 2 21.32 -50.35 27.82
CA VAL A 2 21.22 -48.99 28.34
C VAL A 2 20.80 -48.12 27.15
N LEU A 3 19.60 -47.54 27.22
CA LEU A 3 19.12 -46.57 26.24
C LEU A 3 19.60 -45.18 26.65
N GLU A 4 20.49 -44.59 25.85
CA GLU A 4 20.85 -43.19 25.99
C GLU A 4 19.79 -42.30 25.34
N PRO A 5 19.26 -41.31 26.07
CA PRO A 5 18.31 -40.37 25.47
C PRO A 5 19.05 -39.46 24.48
N SER A 6 18.71 -39.54 23.17
CA SER A 6 19.16 -38.60 22.16
C SER A 6 18.32 -37.32 22.28
N SER A 7 18.91 -36.27 22.81
CA SER A 7 18.30 -34.94 22.82
C SER A 7 18.64 -34.24 21.48
N THR A 8 17.67 -34.14 20.59
CA THR A 8 17.79 -33.26 19.41
C THR A 8 17.46 -31.85 19.86
N GLN A 9 18.45 -30.98 19.93
CA GLN A 9 18.21 -29.55 20.10
C GLN A 9 17.61 -29.02 18.82
N LEU A 10 16.36 -28.58 18.89
CA LEU A 10 15.73 -27.81 17.82
C LEU A 10 16.34 -26.40 17.84
N GLU A 11 16.79 -25.91 16.68
CA GLU A 11 17.24 -24.53 16.56
C GLU A 11 16.06 -23.58 16.88
N GLU A 12 16.34 -22.59 17.71
CA GLU A 12 15.37 -21.56 18.08
C GLU A 12 14.96 -20.80 16.82
N VAL A 13 13.70 -20.95 16.38
CA VAL A 13 13.12 -20.14 15.32
C VAL A 13 12.83 -18.75 15.88
N LYS A 14 13.72 -17.80 15.66
CA LYS A 14 13.47 -16.39 15.94
C LYS A 14 12.48 -15.84 14.92
N ILE A 15 11.20 -15.78 15.29
CA ILE A 15 10.19 -15.06 14.52
C ILE A 15 10.39 -13.56 14.86
N ASN A 16 11.11 -12.86 14.03
CA ASN A 16 11.10 -11.40 14.05
C ASN A 16 9.76 -10.94 13.48
N ALA A 17 8.76 -10.76 14.33
CA ALA A 17 7.59 -9.98 13.95
C ALA A 17 8.09 -8.54 13.72
N GLN A 18 8.22 -8.13 12.46
CA GLN A 18 8.31 -6.72 12.15
C GLN A 18 7.02 -6.10 12.69
N ALA A 19 7.16 -5.25 13.71
CA ALA A 19 6.05 -4.43 14.15
C ALA A 19 5.52 -3.70 12.90
N ALA A 20 4.21 -3.72 12.71
CA ALA A 20 3.55 -3.03 11.59
C ALA A 20 3.84 -1.51 11.58
N PHE A 21 4.58 -1.02 12.55
CA PHE A 21 5.03 0.34 12.71
C PHE A 21 6.54 0.36 13.01
N VAL A 22 7.34 0.17 11.97
CA VAL A 22 8.76 0.58 12.05
C VAL A 22 8.76 2.10 11.95
N GLN A 23 8.70 2.77 13.08
CA GLN A 23 8.90 4.20 13.17
C GLN A 23 10.41 4.44 12.99
N ASP A 24 10.82 4.74 11.77
CA ASP A 24 12.16 5.23 11.52
C ASP A 24 12.33 6.54 12.29
N ALA A 25 13.47 6.73 12.97
CA ALA A 25 13.73 7.92 13.80
C ALA A 25 13.64 9.25 13.02
N GLN A 26 13.64 9.19 11.68
CA GLN A 26 13.46 10.31 10.77
C GLN A 26 12.03 10.43 10.23
N SER A 27 11.15 9.47 10.51
CA SER A 27 9.77 9.52 10.03
C SER A 27 8.91 10.42 10.91
N PRO A 28 8.09 11.29 10.33
CA PRO A 28 7.11 12.08 11.07
C PRO A 28 6.19 11.16 11.88
N VAL A 29 5.83 11.59 13.09
CA VAL A 29 4.96 10.83 14.02
C VAL A 29 3.60 10.44 13.39
N SER A 30 3.21 11.09 12.30
CA SER A 30 1.92 10.89 11.64
C SER A 30 1.95 9.95 10.43
N VAL A 31 3.08 9.30 10.15
CA VAL A 31 3.16 8.34 9.04
C VAL A 31 2.54 7.00 9.44
N GLN A 32 1.74 6.44 8.54
CA GLN A 32 1.22 5.07 8.62
C GLN A 32 1.67 4.33 7.37
N SER A 33 2.51 3.33 7.53
CA SER A 33 2.98 2.51 6.42
C SER A 33 2.12 1.26 6.33
N ILE A 34 1.55 1.01 5.15
CA ILE A 34 0.62 -0.07 4.87
C ILE A 34 1.26 -0.99 3.84
N GLY A 35 1.58 -2.21 4.24
CA GLY A 35 2.17 -3.20 3.34
C GLY A 35 1.15 -3.87 2.43
N ILE A 36 1.64 -4.47 1.34
CA ILE A 36 0.81 -5.18 0.36
C ILE A 36 -0.13 -6.23 0.99
N ASN A 37 0.34 -6.97 1.99
CA ASN A 37 -0.46 -8.00 2.66
C ASN A 37 -1.68 -7.40 3.39
N GLU A 38 -1.55 -6.21 3.95
CA GLU A 38 -2.63 -5.51 4.62
C GLU A 38 -3.65 -5.01 3.61
N ILE A 39 -3.18 -4.46 2.50
CA ILE A 39 -4.05 -4.00 1.40
C ILE A 39 -4.87 -5.17 0.84
N GLN A 40 -4.23 -6.31 0.57
CA GLN A 40 -4.91 -7.49 0.00
C GLN A 40 -5.89 -8.16 0.97
N ARG A 41 -5.63 -8.10 2.27
CA ARG A 41 -6.45 -8.75 3.30
C ARG A 41 -7.53 -7.84 3.89
N ASN A 42 -7.56 -6.56 3.51
CA ASN A 42 -8.52 -5.61 4.06
C ASN A 42 -9.94 -6.00 3.61
N PRO A 43 -10.86 -6.31 4.55
CA PRO A 43 -12.23 -6.65 4.21
C PRO A 43 -12.94 -5.44 3.57
N GLY A 44 -13.46 -5.63 2.36
CA GLY A 44 -14.12 -4.55 1.63
C GLY A 44 -13.17 -3.59 0.90
N GLY A 45 -11.86 -3.79 0.98
CA GLY A 45 -10.87 -3.00 0.26
C GLY A 45 -10.92 -3.18 -1.25
N ASN A 46 -11.47 -4.30 -1.72
CA ASN A 46 -11.63 -4.63 -3.14
C ASN A 46 -10.38 -4.32 -3.98
N GLN A 47 -9.21 -4.55 -3.39
CA GLN A 47 -7.90 -4.25 -3.97
C GLN A 47 -7.74 -2.79 -4.44
N ASP A 48 -8.44 -1.86 -3.80
CA ASP A 48 -8.32 -0.43 -4.03
C ASP A 48 -7.67 0.23 -2.82
N ILE A 49 -6.53 0.89 -3.05
CA ILE A 49 -5.78 1.59 -2.00
C ILE A 49 -6.67 2.61 -1.29
N SER A 50 -7.50 3.35 -2.03
CA SER A 50 -8.39 4.35 -1.47
C SER A 50 -9.36 3.75 -0.44
N LYS A 51 -9.87 2.55 -0.69
CA LYS A 51 -10.75 1.84 0.24
C LYS A 51 -10.03 1.40 1.51
N VAL A 52 -8.79 0.98 1.37
CA VAL A 52 -7.95 0.63 2.53
C VAL A 52 -7.68 1.86 3.38
N ILE A 53 -7.29 2.97 2.76
CA ILE A 53 -7.04 4.24 3.44
C ILE A 53 -8.32 4.76 4.14
N GLN A 54 -9.50 4.58 3.55
CA GLN A 54 -10.77 4.96 4.18
C GLN A 54 -11.05 4.21 5.49
N SER A 55 -10.41 3.07 5.73
CA SER A 55 -10.54 2.33 7.00
C SER A 55 -9.61 2.84 8.11
N LEU A 56 -8.69 3.76 7.79
CA LEU A 56 -7.72 4.27 8.76
C LEU A 56 -8.31 5.35 9.67
N PRO A 57 -7.79 5.48 10.89
CA PRO A 57 -8.20 6.53 11.81
C PRO A 57 -7.95 7.94 11.23
N GLY A 58 -8.93 8.84 11.36
CA GLY A 58 -8.82 10.21 10.89
C GLY A 58 -9.15 10.41 9.41
N VAL A 59 -9.56 9.35 8.72
CA VAL A 59 -10.04 9.39 7.34
C VAL A 59 -11.55 9.22 7.33
N ALA A 60 -12.25 10.14 6.67
CA ALA A 60 -13.68 10.03 6.43
C ALA A 60 -13.93 9.66 4.96
N SER A 61 -14.89 8.80 4.73
CA SER A 61 -15.36 8.46 3.38
C SER A 61 -16.50 9.40 2.98
N GLY A 62 -16.55 9.72 1.69
CA GLY A 62 -17.67 10.43 1.11
C GLY A 62 -18.83 9.50 0.73
N LEU A 63 -19.38 9.70 -0.45
CA LEU A 63 -20.45 8.86 -0.99
C LEU A 63 -19.93 7.43 -1.30
N ALA A 64 -20.78 6.45 -1.06
CA ALA A 64 -20.41 5.02 -1.12
C ALA A 64 -19.82 4.55 -2.47
N PHE A 65 -20.18 5.22 -3.58
CA PHE A 65 -19.69 4.91 -4.93
C PHE A 65 -18.49 5.77 -5.36
N ARG A 66 -17.94 6.60 -4.44
CA ARG A 66 -16.76 7.44 -4.68
C ARG A 66 -15.66 7.08 -3.70
N ASN A 67 -14.44 7.12 -4.17
CA ASN A 67 -13.26 6.86 -3.34
C ASN A 67 -12.59 8.16 -2.87
N ASP A 68 -13.39 9.20 -2.66
CA ASP A 68 -12.89 10.46 -2.09
C ASP A 68 -12.34 10.26 -0.68
N LEU A 69 -11.21 10.90 -0.41
CA LEU A 69 -10.52 10.84 0.87
C LEU A 69 -10.62 12.21 1.55
N PHE A 70 -11.36 12.26 2.65
CA PHE A 70 -11.44 13.41 3.55
C PHE A 70 -10.57 13.13 4.76
N ILE A 71 -9.47 13.84 4.89
CA ILE A 71 -8.47 13.54 5.91
C ILE A 71 -8.37 14.68 6.88
N ARG A 72 -8.68 14.39 8.16
CA ARG A 72 -8.68 15.37 9.26
C ARG A 72 -9.46 16.66 8.96
N GLY A 73 -10.58 16.53 8.25
CA GLY A 73 -11.43 17.67 7.87
C GLY A 73 -10.99 18.40 6.61
N GLY A 74 -9.88 18.00 5.99
CA GLY A 74 -9.45 18.53 4.70
C GLY A 74 -10.22 17.94 3.53
N GLY A 75 -10.33 18.69 2.45
CA GLY A 75 -11.03 18.29 1.23
C GLY A 75 -10.25 17.30 0.36
N PRO A 76 -10.92 16.58 -0.55
CA PRO A 76 -10.26 15.60 -1.40
C PRO A 76 -9.17 16.18 -2.30
N ASN A 77 -9.30 17.42 -2.72
CA ASN A 77 -8.34 18.15 -3.55
C ASN A 77 -7.10 18.64 -2.80
N GLU A 78 -7.08 18.50 -1.48
CA GLU A 78 -5.96 18.90 -0.63
C GLU A 78 -4.94 17.76 -0.40
N ASN A 79 -5.26 16.58 -0.90
CA ASN A 79 -4.39 15.41 -0.84
C ASN A 79 -3.42 15.41 -2.03
N ARG A 80 -2.20 14.90 -1.81
CA ARG A 80 -1.21 14.69 -2.86
C ARG A 80 -0.79 13.23 -2.91
N PHE A 81 -0.61 12.74 -4.12
CA PHE A 81 -0.26 11.34 -4.39
C PHE A 81 1.06 11.28 -5.12
N PHE A 82 1.94 10.40 -4.68
CA PHE A 82 3.23 10.17 -5.29
C PHE A 82 3.39 8.69 -5.60
N LEU A 83 3.85 8.38 -6.80
CA LEU A 83 4.19 7.03 -7.24
C LEU A 83 5.70 6.98 -7.49
N ASP A 84 6.43 6.21 -6.68
CA ASP A 84 7.91 6.19 -6.69
C ASP A 84 8.54 7.59 -6.72
N GLY A 85 7.97 8.50 -5.91
CA GLY A 85 8.45 9.88 -5.81
C GLY A 85 7.95 10.85 -6.89
N ILE A 86 7.22 10.38 -7.89
CA ILE A 86 6.63 11.22 -8.95
C ILE A 86 5.20 11.57 -8.55
N GLU A 87 4.88 12.87 -8.54
CA GLU A 87 3.52 13.33 -8.24
C GLU A 87 2.55 12.92 -9.35
N ILE A 88 1.43 12.29 -8.96
CA ILE A 88 0.33 11.91 -9.84
C ILE A 88 -0.96 12.62 -9.41
N PRO A 89 -1.83 13.01 -10.36
CA PRO A 89 -3.00 13.82 -10.05
C PRO A 89 -4.11 13.06 -9.31
N ALA A 90 -4.20 11.77 -9.50
CA ALA A 90 -5.23 10.91 -8.91
C ALA A 90 -4.75 9.46 -8.86
N ILE A 91 -5.34 8.66 -7.97
CA ILE A 91 -5.07 7.22 -7.84
C ILE A 91 -6.25 6.36 -8.30
N ASN A 92 -7.34 6.99 -8.70
CA ASN A 92 -8.54 6.33 -9.19
C ASN A 92 -8.96 6.89 -10.56
N HIS A 93 -9.53 6.02 -11.38
CA HIS A 93 -10.16 6.40 -12.64
C HIS A 93 -11.47 7.18 -12.40
N PHE A 94 -11.86 7.98 -13.40
CA PHE A 94 -13.11 8.72 -13.40
C PHE A 94 -13.25 9.74 -12.26
N ALA A 95 -12.13 10.28 -11.79
CA ALA A 95 -12.14 11.39 -10.85
C ALA A 95 -12.79 12.62 -11.48
N THR A 96 -13.66 13.28 -10.72
CA THR A 96 -14.28 14.54 -11.13
C THR A 96 -13.51 15.72 -10.57
N GLN A 97 -13.73 16.92 -11.09
CA GLN A 97 -13.08 18.12 -10.58
C GLN A 97 -13.36 18.31 -9.07
N GLY A 98 -12.31 18.60 -8.32
CA GLY A 98 -12.40 18.75 -6.85
C GLY A 98 -12.47 17.43 -6.07
N ALA A 99 -12.38 16.28 -6.74
CA ALA A 99 -12.35 14.96 -6.14
C ALA A 99 -10.92 14.41 -6.09
N SER A 100 -10.62 13.56 -5.11
CA SER A 100 -9.37 12.79 -5.08
C SER A 100 -9.52 11.39 -5.65
N GLY A 101 -10.76 10.91 -5.80
CA GLY A 101 -10.99 9.55 -6.22
C GLY A 101 -12.29 9.33 -6.99
N GLY A 102 -12.22 8.50 -8.00
CA GLY A 102 -13.34 7.90 -8.70
C GLY A 102 -13.64 6.48 -8.20
N PRO A 103 -14.60 5.79 -8.80
CA PRO A 103 -15.06 4.48 -8.30
C PRO A 103 -14.07 3.33 -8.49
N VAL A 104 -13.06 3.48 -9.33
CA VAL A 104 -12.14 2.39 -9.74
C VAL A 104 -10.70 2.81 -9.54
N GLY A 105 -9.93 2.00 -8.82
CA GLY A 105 -8.49 2.20 -8.64
C GLY A 105 -7.70 2.11 -9.95
N MET A 106 -6.70 2.96 -10.11
CA MET A 106 -5.81 2.99 -11.28
C MET A 106 -4.61 2.07 -11.14
N ILE A 107 -4.17 1.85 -9.91
CA ILE A 107 -2.91 1.19 -9.61
C ILE A 107 -3.19 -0.25 -9.25
N ASN A 108 -2.56 -1.18 -9.97
CA ASN A 108 -2.65 -2.59 -9.62
C ASN A 108 -1.91 -2.86 -8.31
N VAL A 109 -2.65 -3.30 -7.30
CA VAL A 109 -2.12 -3.57 -5.96
C VAL A 109 -0.96 -4.57 -5.98
N ASN A 110 -0.93 -5.50 -6.93
CA ASN A 110 0.15 -6.48 -7.04
C ASN A 110 1.51 -5.86 -7.44
N LEU A 111 1.52 -4.63 -7.92
CA LEU A 111 2.75 -3.86 -8.20
C LEU A 111 3.28 -3.13 -6.96
N ILE A 112 2.48 -2.99 -5.92
CA ILE A 112 2.81 -2.18 -4.75
C ILE A 112 3.65 -3.00 -3.77
N ARG A 113 4.68 -2.36 -3.21
CA ARG A 113 5.45 -2.86 -2.07
C ARG A 113 4.81 -2.40 -0.77
N ASP A 114 4.65 -1.09 -0.62
CA ASP A 114 4.07 -0.42 0.53
C ASP A 114 3.47 0.93 0.14
N VAL A 115 2.64 1.46 1.01
CA VAL A 115 2.05 2.80 0.89
C VAL A 115 2.31 3.54 2.18
N ASP A 116 3.04 4.64 2.11
CA ASP A 116 3.28 5.53 3.23
C ASP A 116 2.27 6.68 3.21
N PHE A 117 1.46 6.72 4.24
CA PHE A 117 0.38 7.67 4.38
C PHE A 117 0.67 8.67 5.50
N TYR A 118 0.83 9.93 5.13
CA TYR A 118 1.12 11.05 6.02
C TYR A 118 -0.12 11.91 6.22
N THR A 119 -0.56 12.10 7.47
CA THR A 119 -1.83 12.78 7.78
C THR A 119 -1.68 14.19 8.35
N SER A 120 -0.50 14.64 8.76
CA SER A 120 -0.34 15.96 9.39
C SER A 120 1.04 16.58 9.32
N ALA A 121 2.09 15.77 9.25
CA ALA A 121 3.45 16.25 9.13
C ALA A 121 4.05 15.68 7.86
N PHE A 122 4.54 16.54 6.99
CA PHE A 122 5.09 16.17 5.70
C PHE A 122 6.56 16.52 5.64
N GLN A 123 7.31 15.81 4.83
CA GLN A 123 8.68 16.15 4.52
C GLN A 123 8.73 17.50 3.80
N ALA A 124 9.78 18.30 4.03
CA ALA A 124 9.92 19.64 3.45
C ALA A 124 9.87 19.67 1.91
N GLN A 125 10.24 18.57 1.27
CA GLN A 125 10.17 18.41 -0.19
C GLN A 125 8.75 18.18 -0.73
N ARG A 126 7.76 17.90 0.15
CA ARG A 126 6.36 17.68 -0.21
C ARG A 126 5.54 18.95 0.01
N GLY A 127 5.89 20.00 -0.72
CA GLY A 127 5.18 21.28 -0.65
C GLY A 127 3.79 21.24 -1.29
N ASN A 128 3.02 22.32 -1.09
CA ASN A 128 1.68 22.50 -1.67
C ASN A 128 0.65 21.41 -1.27
N THR A 129 0.79 20.89 -0.05
CA THR A 129 -0.12 19.91 0.54
C THR A 129 -0.75 20.51 1.79
N LEU A 130 -2.07 20.37 1.94
CA LEU A 130 -2.79 20.90 3.10
C LEU A 130 -3.32 19.79 4.01
N SER A 131 -3.74 18.65 3.45
CA SER A 131 -4.42 17.58 4.20
C SER A 131 -3.54 16.33 4.36
N SER A 132 -3.16 15.67 3.28
CA SER A 132 -2.34 14.47 3.34
C SER A 132 -1.39 14.30 2.17
N VAL A 133 -0.33 13.52 2.42
CA VAL A 133 0.56 12.98 1.38
C VAL A 133 0.46 11.47 1.41
N MET A 134 0.35 10.86 0.25
CA MET A 134 0.40 9.42 0.06
C MET A 134 1.55 9.09 -0.90
N GLU A 135 2.51 8.33 -0.42
CA GLU A 135 3.64 7.83 -1.20
C GLU A 135 3.43 6.34 -1.47
N ILE A 136 3.28 5.99 -2.73
CA ILE A 136 3.05 4.63 -3.19
C ILE A 136 4.37 4.13 -3.75
N ASN A 137 4.97 3.16 -3.08
CA ASN A 137 6.22 2.57 -3.48
C ASN A 137 5.96 1.27 -4.23
N LEU A 138 6.48 1.16 -5.44
CA LEU A 138 6.36 -0.04 -6.24
C LEU A 138 7.38 -1.10 -5.79
N LYS A 139 7.05 -2.36 -5.98
CA LYS A 139 7.98 -3.46 -5.72
C LYS A 139 8.94 -3.63 -6.88
N ASP A 140 10.14 -4.07 -6.57
CA ASP A 140 11.08 -4.55 -7.57
C ASP A 140 10.58 -5.84 -8.22
N GLY A 141 10.83 -6.02 -9.50
CA GLY A 141 10.53 -7.25 -10.21
C GLY A 141 11.35 -8.42 -9.68
N ARG A 142 10.81 -9.63 -9.78
CA ARG A 142 11.52 -10.84 -9.38
C ARG A 142 12.70 -11.14 -10.32
N THR A 143 13.82 -11.49 -9.74
CA THR A 143 15.04 -11.84 -10.47
C THR A 143 15.34 -13.35 -10.51
N ASP A 144 14.64 -14.12 -9.63
CA ASP A 144 14.89 -15.54 -9.41
C ASP A 144 14.14 -16.44 -10.38
N ARG A 145 12.89 -16.11 -10.69
CA ARG A 145 11.99 -16.92 -11.52
C ARG A 145 10.87 -16.08 -12.11
N THR A 146 10.33 -16.54 -13.22
CA THR A 146 9.09 -15.98 -13.78
C THR A 146 7.90 -16.47 -12.95
N GLY A 147 7.04 -15.56 -12.57
CA GLY A 147 5.80 -15.82 -11.88
C GLY A 147 4.67 -14.99 -12.45
N GLY A 148 3.44 -15.36 -12.16
CA GLY A 148 2.28 -14.60 -12.60
C GLY A 148 1.07 -14.89 -11.75
N LEU A 149 0.13 -13.95 -11.78
CA LEU A 149 -1.17 -14.03 -11.14
C LEU A 149 -2.24 -13.73 -12.19
N PHE A 150 -3.17 -14.65 -12.34
CA PHE A 150 -4.41 -14.41 -13.09
C PHE A 150 -5.56 -14.32 -12.10
N GLN A 151 -6.32 -13.26 -12.18
CA GLN A 151 -7.38 -12.94 -11.25
C GLN A 151 -8.67 -12.62 -12.01
N VAL A 152 -9.76 -13.20 -11.53
CA VAL A 152 -11.11 -12.92 -12.02
C VAL A 152 -11.97 -12.54 -10.83
N GLY A 153 -12.45 -11.31 -10.82
CA GLY A 153 -13.39 -10.78 -9.84
C GLY A 153 -14.75 -10.52 -10.46
N ALA A 154 -15.69 -10.08 -9.64
CA ALA A 154 -17.04 -9.74 -10.12
C ALA A 154 -17.06 -8.52 -11.06
N SER A 155 -16.08 -7.64 -10.92
CA SER A 155 -15.96 -6.37 -11.66
C SER A 155 -14.62 -6.20 -12.39
N GLU A 156 -13.71 -7.17 -12.28
CA GLU A 156 -12.37 -7.04 -12.84
C GLU A 156 -11.82 -8.37 -13.37
N VAL A 157 -10.97 -8.26 -14.37
CA VAL A 157 -10.09 -9.33 -14.82
C VAL A 157 -8.68 -8.78 -14.84
N GLY A 158 -7.78 -9.42 -14.10
CA GLY A 158 -6.39 -9.00 -13.95
C GLY A 158 -5.42 -10.08 -14.41
N LEU A 159 -4.35 -9.67 -15.08
CA LEU A 159 -3.18 -10.49 -15.37
C LEU A 159 -1.94 -9.73 -14.89
N PHE A 160 -1.17 -10.37 -14.06
CA PHE A 160 0.09 -9.84 -13.58
C PHE A 160 1.20 -10.86 -13.87
N LEU A 161 2.28 -10.40 -14.48
CA LEU A 161 3.46 -11.22 -14.80
C LEU A 161 4.70 -10.51 -14.30
N GLU A 162 5.58 -11.25 -13.67
CA GLU A 162 6.88 -10.75 -13.21
C GLU A 162 7.97 -11.80 -13.40
N GLY A 163 9.19 -11.35 -13.62
CA GLY A 163 10.35 -12.25 -13.73
C GLY A 163 11.48 -11.65 -14.54
N PRO A 164 12.63 -12.33 -14.56
CA PRO A 164 13.78 -11.87 -15.31
C PRO A 164 13.53 -11.94 -16.82
N LEU A 165 13.84 -10.86 -17.53
CA LEU A 165 13.77 -10.81 -18.98
C LEU A 165 14.93 -11.57 -19.65
N SER A 166 16.04 -11.75 -18.92
CA SER A 166 17.22 -12.45 -19.39
C SER A 166 18.00 -13.06 -18.22
N LYS A 167 18.76 -14.13 -18.46
CA LYS A 167 19.66 -14.72 -17.45
C LYS A 167 20.84 -13.80 -17.05
N LYS A 168 20.99 -12.67 -17.71
CA LYS A 168 22.06 -11.67 -17.47
C LYS A 168 21.55 -10.36 -16.85
N THR A 169 20.30 -10.30 -16.49
CA THR A 169 19.68 -9.12 -15.84
C THR A 169 19.44 -9.42 -14.38
#